data_eb17a1a24896ece79cef8bdb4dfa61e9
#
_entry.id   eb17a1a24896ece79cef8bdb4dfa61e9
#
_cell.length_a   1.000
_cell.length_b   1.000
_cell.length_c   1.000
_cell.angle_alpha   90.00
_cell.angle_beta   90.00
_cell.angle_gamma   90.00
#
_symmetry.space_group_name_H-M   'P 1'
#
loop_
_entity.id
_entity.type
_entity.pdbx_description
1 polymer ?
#
loop_
_entity_poly.entity_id
_entity_poly.type
_entity_poly.pdbx_seq_one_letter_code
_entity_poly.pdbx_strand_id
1 'polypeptide(L)'
;MQFIEGGVTAAKGFLAGGIHCGIRKNKSKADLAMIFSKTPCAAAGVYTQNLVKGAPILVTRKNIADGRAQAVICNSGNANTCNADGEKKAWRMCEIAGEALGIDPHDVIVASTGVIGQILPIAPIENAAPALAALLNENGSNMAAKAIMTTDTIEKECAVKITLGDKEVRIGGISKGSGMIHPNMATMLCFVTTDCAISVPMLQKAIKAAADTTFNMISVDGDTSTNDTLAIMANGEAENEEITEENEAYKTFLEALTAVCRKLSMMMAGDGEGATKLLICKTTGAKDWETAKTVAKSVICSSLLKAAMFGEDANWGRVLCAIGYAGADIDINKVDVSFKSAYGQVDVCVNGAGINFSEEEAAKVLHEKEITILVELNSGDAEADAFGCDLTYDYVKINGDYRT
;
A
#
# COMPACT_ATOMS: atom_id res chain seq x y z
N MET A 1 17.16 -13.01 2.04
CA MET A 1 15.76 -12.79 1.65
C MET A 1 15.51 -13.30 0.25
N GLN A 2 14.36 -13.95 0.01
CA GLN A 2 13.94 -14.47 -1.30
C GLN A 2 12.45 -14.17 -1.49
N PHE A 3 12.06 -13.61 -2.64
CA PHE A 3 10.65 -13.52 -3.04
C PHE A 3 10.12 -14.93 -3.36
N ILE A 4 8.88 -15.19 -2.92
CA ILE A 4 8.15 -16.46 -3.14
C ILE A 4 6.75 -16.14 -3.67
N GLU A 5 6.07 -17.14 -4.23
CA GLU A 5 4.68 -17.03 -4.64
C GLU A 5 3.75 -16.94 -3.43
N GLY A 6 2.61 -16.27 -3.61
CA GLY A 6 1.57 -16.09 -2.61
C GLY A 6 1.49 -14.67 -2.07
N GLY A 7 0.64 -14.53 -1.09
CA GLY A 7 0.37 -13.28 -0.35
C GLY A 7 0.11 -13.62 1.11
N VAL A 8 -1.05 -13.25 1.66
CA VAL A 8 -1.36 -13.42 3.10
C VAL A 8 -1.42 -14.87 3.58
N THR A 9 -1.45 -15.84 2.70
CA THR A 9 -1.41 -17.27 3.07
C THR A 9 -0.04 -17.91 2.86
N ALA A 10 0.98 -17.14 2.49
CA ALA A 10 2.36 -17.63 2.37
C ALA A 10 2.98 -18.01 3.73
N ALA A 11 2.63 -17.25 4.79
CA ALA A 11 3.01 -17.53 6.16
C ALA A 11 2.20 -18.75 6.70
N LYS A 12 2.86 -19.60 7.49
CA LYS A 12 2.23 -20.80 8.06
C LYS A 12 1.02 -20.43 8.94
N GLY A 13 0.00 -21.27 8.95
CA GLY A 13 -1.16 -21.12 9.82
C GLY A 13 -2.21 -20.11 9.37
N PHE A 14 -1.99 -19.40 8.26
CA PHE A 14 -2.96 -18.45 7.71
C PHE A 14 -3.81 -19.06 6.59
N LEU A 15 -5.10 -18.77 6.66
CA LEU A 15 -6.11 -19.08 5.65
C LEU A 15 -6.73 -17.79 5.14
N ALA A 16 -7.14 -17.77 3.88
CA ALA A 16 -7.83 -16.61 3.32
C ALA A 16 -8.90 -17.04 2.30
N GLY A 17 -9.78 -16.10 1.96
CA GLY A 17 -10.78 -16.30 0.92
C GLY A 17 -11.53 -15.02 0.61
N GLY A 18 -12.26 -15.05 -0.50
CA GLY A 18 -13.10 -13.93 -0.93
C GLY A 18 -14.29 -14.43 -1.73
N ILE A 19 -15.46 -13.83 -1.51
CA ILE A 19 -16.70 -14.16 -2.24
C ILE A 19 -17.48 -12.91 -2.61
N HIS A 20 -18.44 -13.04 -3.50
CA HIS A 20 -19.47 -12.04 -3.74
C HIS A 20 -20.58 -12.20 -2.70
N CYS A 21 -20.78 -11.17 -1.85
CA CYS A 21 -21.87 -11.18 -0.88
C CYS A 21 -23.08 -10.32 -1.30
N GLY A 22 -22.92 -9.40 -2.25
CA GLY A 22 -24.00 -8.59 -2.80
C GLY A 22 -23.98 -7.11 -2.36
N ILE A 23 -22.88 -6.60 -1.83
CA ILE A 23 -22.68 -5.15 -1.65
C ILE A 23 -22.54 -4.49 -3.02
N ARG A 24 -21.77 -5.11 -3.90
CA ARG A 24 -21.64 -4.67 -5.30
C ARG A 24 -22.76 -5.22 -6.16
N LYS A 25 -23.24 -4.40 -7.10
CA LYS A 25 -24.23 -4.83 -8.11
C LYS A 25 -23.63 -5.84 -9.10
N ASN A 26 -22.32 -5.74 -9.37
CA ASN A 26 -21.63 -6.64 -10.30
C ASN A 26 -21.35 -7.98 -9.64
N LYS A 27 -22.15 -8.99 -9.98
CA LYS A 27 -22.06 -10.36 -9.44
C LYS A 27 -20.78 -11.12 -9.81
N SER A 28 -20.04 -10.67 -10.83
CA SER A 28 -18.78 -11.32 -11.22
C SER A 28 -17.57 -10.90 -10.37
N LYS A 29 -17.73 -9.87 -9.52
CA LYS A 29 -16.66 -9.38 -8.64
C LYS A 29 -16.96 -9.75 -7.19
N ALA A 30 -16.00 -10.39 -6.53
CA ALA A 30 -16.04 -10.58 -5.08
C ALA A 30 -16.02 -9.23 -4.36
N ASP A 31 -16.67 -9.15 -3.20
CA ASP A 31 -16.83 -7.92 -2.42
C ASP A 31 -16.78 -8.14 -0.90
N LEU A 32 -16.46 -9.36 -0.46
CA LEU A 32 -16.22 -9.70 0.94
C LEU A 32 -15.00 -10.64 1.03
N ALA A 33 -14.00 -10.25 1.83
CA ALA A 33 -12.79 -11.02 2.11
C ALA A 33 -12.68 -11.36 3.59
N MET A 34 -12.09 -12.51 3.90
CA MET A 34 -11.60 -12.87 5.23
C MET A 34 -10.17 -13.41 5.13
N ILE A 35 -9.37 -13.08 6.17
CA ILE A 35 -8.07 -13.68 6.45
C ILE A 35 -8.17 -14.20 7.88
N PHE A 36 -7.71 -15.40 8.12
CA PHE A 36 -7.82 -16.06 9.42
C PHE A 36 -6.53 -16.76 9.80
N SER A 37 -6.11 -16.61 11.04
CA SER A 37 -5.03 -17.39 11.63
C SER A 37 -5.59 -18.53 12.50
N LYS A 38 -5.01 -19.73 12.37
CA LYS A 38 -5.38 -20.88 13.21
C LYS A 38 -5.05 -20.64 14.70
N THR A 39 -4.10 -19.75 14.97
CA THR A 39 -3.65 -19.38 16.32
C THR A 39 -3.75 -17.87 16.53
N PRO A 40 -3.95 -17.38 17.78
CA PRO A 40 -3.91 -15.95 18.08
C PRO A 40 -2.58 -15.31 17.66
N CYS A 41 -2.64 -14.07 17.16
CA CYS A 41 -1.49 -13.34 16.66
C CYS A 41 -1.16 -12.12 17.51
N ALA A 42 0.13 -11.76 17.58
CA ALA A 42 0.51 -10.39 17.82
C ALA A 42 0.03 -9.54 16.63
N ALA A 43 -0.55 -8.37 16.89
CA ALA A 43 -1.10 -7.51 15.85
C ALA A 43 -0.65 -6.05 16.02
N ALA A 44 -0.45 -5.38 14.90
CA ALA A 44 -0.10 -3.98 14.86
C ALA A 44 -0.71 -3.31 13.61
N GLY A 45 -0.87 -1.98 13.64
CA GLY A 45 -1.43 -1.27 12.50
C GLY A 45 -1.07 0.20 12.47
N VAL A 46 -1.10 0.75 11.27
CA VAL A 46 -1.03 2.19 10.99
C VAL A 46 -2.22 2.59 10.12
N TYR A 47 -2.72 3.81 10.32
CA TYR A 47 -4.02 4.26 9.80
C TYR A 47 -3.93 5.67 9.25
N THR A 48 -4.89 6.05 8.40
CA THR A 48 -5.01 7.40 7.86
C THR A 48 -5.00 8.48 8.94
N GLN A 49 -4.34 9.59 8.62
CA GLN A 49 -4.39 10.81 9.42
C GLN A 49 -5.50 11.77 8.96
N ASN A 50 -6.26 11.42 7.92
CA ASN A 50 -7.43 12.19 7.52
C ASN A 50 -8.35 12.41 8.75
N LEU A 51 -8.83 13.63 8.93
CA LEU A 51 -9.75 13.94 10.04
C LEU A 51 -11.10 13.25 9.85
N VAL A 52 -11.53 13.05 8.60
CA VAL A 52 -12.69 12.23 8.24
C VAL A 52 -12.24 10.76 8.22
N LYS A 53 -12.53 10.04 9.28
CA LYS A 53 -12.14 8.62 9.40
C LYS A 53 -13.32 7.70 9.15
N GLY A 54 -13.10 6.64 8.38
CA GLY A 54 -14.05 5.55 8.25
C GLY A 54 -14.30 4.85 9.59
N ALA A 55 -15.55 4.48 9.82
CA ALA A 55 -15.95 3.80 11.06
C ALA A 55 -15.17 2.49 11.32
N PRO A 56 -14.78 1.67 10.32
CA PRO A 56 -13.96 0.50 10.53
C PRO A 56 -12.63 0.80 11.23
N ILE A 57 -11.99 1.94 10.94
CA ILE A 57 -10.74 2.33 11.59
C ILE A 57 -10.93 2.53 13.10
N LEU A 58 -12.04 3.17 13.49
CA LEU A 58 -12.33 3.44 14.90
C LEU A 58 -12.53 2.14 15.67
N VAL A 59 -13.21 1.16 15.07
CA VAL A 59 -13.44 -0.16 15.66
C VAL A 59 -12.15 -0.97 15.70
N THR A 60 -11.43 -1.08 14.58
CA THR A 60 -10.17 -1.84 14.51
C THR A 60 -9.13 -1.31 15.52
N ARG A 61 -8.98 0.01 15.66
CA ARG A 61 -8.06 0.60 16.65
C ARG A 61 -8.41 0.25 18.08
N LYS A 62 -9.70 0.09 18.41
CA LYS A 62 -10.14 -0.37 19.74
C LYS A 62 -9.82 -1.85 19.91
N ASN A 63 -10.12 -2.67 18.90
CA ASN A 63 -9.95 -4.11 18.95
C ASN A 63 -8.48 -4.50 19.14
N ILE A 64 -7.56 -3.97 18.34
CA ILE A 64 -6.13 -4.33 18.44
C ILE A 64 -5.34 -3.45 19.42
N ALA A 65 -6.01 -2.72 20.31
CA ALA A 65 -5.33 -1.86 21.30
C ALA A 65 -4.49 -2.67 22.31
N ASP A 66 -4.84 -3.91 22.54
CA ASP A 66 -4.10 -4.87 23.38
C ASP A 66 -2.97 -5.59 22.60
N GLY A 67 -2.84 -5.31 21.30
CA GLY A 67 -1.83 -5.91 20.42
C GLY A 67 -2.17 -7.31 19.92
N ARG A 68 -3.45 -7.71 19.92
CA ARG A 68 -3.91 -9.04 19.51
C ARG A 68 -4.90 -8.97 18.36
N ALA A 69 -4.85 -9.97 17.49
CA ALA A 69 -5.88 -10.24 16.50
C ALA A 69 -5.78 -11.70 16.06
N GLN A 70 -6.84 -12.21 15.40
CA GLN A 70 -6.85 -13.54 14.84
C GLN A 70 -7.47 -13.58 13.44
N ALA A 71 -8.24 -12.55 13.06
CA ALA A 71 -8.86 -12.48 11.74
C ALA A 71 -8.91 -11.04 11.20
N VAL A 72 -9.06 -10.97 9.88
CA VAL A 72 -9.47 -9.75 9.16
C VAL A 72 -10.78 -10.04 8.45
N ILE A 73 -11.75 -9.11 8.52
CA ILE A 73 -12.91 -9.07 7.65
C ILE A 73 -12.92 -7.74 6.89
N CYS A 74 -13.07 -7.79 5.58
CA CYS A 74 -13.04 -6.59 4.73
C CYS A 74 -14.13 -6.66 3.66
N ASN A 75 -14.95 -5.62 3.54
CA ASN A 75 -15.83 -5.45 2.41
C ASN A 75 -15.32 -4.39 1.42
N SER A 76 -15.64 -4.59 0.15
CA SER A 76 -15.49 -3.57 -0.89
C SER A 76 -16.84 -3.14 -1.45
N GLY A 77 -16.86 -1.94 -2.09
CA GLY A 77 -18.09 -1.34 -2.65
C GLY A 77 -18.79 -0.30 -1.75
N ASN A 78 -18.51 -0.30 -0.45
CA ASN A 78 -19.00 0.68 0.51
C ASN A 78 -17.93 0.96 1.55
N ALA A 79 -17.56 2.22 1.75
CA ALA A 79 -16.49 2.63 2.66
C ALA A 79 -16.92 2.66 4.14
N ASN A 80 -18.20 2.61 4.42
CA ASN A 80 -18.75 2.79 5.77
C ASN A 80 -18.20 4.05 6.47
N THR A 81 -18.15 5.14 5.71
CA THR A 81 -17.64 6.44 6.14
C THR A 81 -18.74 7.50 6.02
N CYS A 82 -18.77 8.44 6.97
CA CYS A 82 -19.77 9.50 7.09
C CYS A 82 -21.20 8.97 7.29
N ASN A 83 -21.35 7.84 7.95
CA ASN A 83 -22.65 7.23 8.30
C ASN A 83 -22.88 7.31 9.80
N ALA A 84 -24.11 7.69 10.21
CA ALA A 84 -24.47 7.82 11.63
C ALA A 84 -24.38 6.50 12.41
N ASP A 85 -24.61 5.37 11.73
CA ASP A 85 -24.56 4.01 12.30
C ASP A 85 -23.27 3.24 11.95
N GLY A 86 -22.27 3.93 11.42
CA GLY A 86 -21.06 3.31 10.87
C GLY A 86 -20.30 2.45 11.86
N GLU A 87 -20.03 2.94 13.07
CA GLU A 87 -19.32 2.17 14.11
C GLU A 87 -20.11 0.93 14.54
N LYS A 88 -21.44 1.06 14.68
CA LYS A 88 -22.31 -0.08 15.02
C LYS A 88 -22.24 -1.17 13.96
N LYS A 89 -22.21 -0.77 12.66
CA LYS A 89 -22.10 -1.73 11.55
C LYS A 89 -20.72 -2.34 11.42
N ALA A 90 -19.66 -1.56 11.62
CA ALA A 90 -18.30 -2.08 11.65
C ALA A 90 -18.12 -3.09 12.80
N TRP A 91 -18.67 -2.80 13.98
CA TRP A 91 -18.69 -3.74 15.10
C TRP A 91 -19.48 -5.01 14.74
N ARG A 92 -20.68 -4.87 14.11
CA ARG A 92 -21.45 -6.04 13.69
C ARG A 92 -20.69 -6.93 12.71
N MET A 93 -19.84 -6.35 11.85
CA MET A 93 -18.94 -7.15 10.98
C MET A 93 -17.95 -7.98 11.81
N CYS A 94 -17.42 -7.42 12.91
CA CYS A 94 -16.56 -8.18 13.82
C CYS A 94 -17.32 -9.33 14.49
N GLU A 95 -18.54 -9.09 14.98
CA GLU A 95 -19.41 -10.12 15.55
C GLU A 95 -19.69 -11.24 14.53
N ILE A 96 -20.06 -10.88 13.30
CA ILE A 96 -20.33 -11.84 12.21
C ILE A 96 -19.08 -12.70 11.92
N ALA A 97 -17.90 -12.09 11.84
CA ALA A 97 -16.67 -12.84 11.64
C ALA A 97 -16.34 -13.74 12.84
N GLY A 98 -16.51 -13.23 14.06
CA GLY A 98 -16.32 -13.99 15.30
C GLY A 98 -17.24 -15.21 15.37
N GLU A 99 -18.54 -15.02 15.09
CA GLU A 99 -19.54 -16.10 15.01
C GLU A 99 -19.18 -17.16 13.96
N ALA A 100 -18.76 -16.71 12.76
CA ALA A 100 -18.44 -17.62 11.65
C ALA A 100 -17.13 -18.41 11.84
N LEU A 101 -16.15 -17.83 12.55
CA LEU A 101 -14.82 -18.41 12.76
C LEU A 101 -14.64 -19.06 14.16
N GLY A 102 -15.57 -18.81 15.08
CA GLY A 102 -15.49 -19.32 16.47
C GLY A 102 -14.44 -18.59 17.30
N ILE A 103 -14.24 -17.29 17.11
CA ILE A 103 -13.29 -16.44 17.84
C ILE A 103 -13.96 -15.25 18.50
N ASP A 104 -13.23 -14.56 19.40
CA ASP A 104 -13.73 -13.33 20.00
C ASP A 104 -13.85 -12.22 18.93
N PRO A 105 -14.98 -11.50 18.80
CA PRO A 105 -15.11 -10.33 17.93
C PRO A 105 -14.06 -9.23 18.17
N HIS A 106 -13.50 -9.14 19.37
CA HIS A 106 -12.42 -8.19 19.68
C HIS A 106 -11.07 -8.57 19.01
N ASP A 107 -10.89 -9.84 18.63
CA ASP A 107 -9.72 -10.30 17.89
C ASP A 107 -9.86 -10.13 16.37
N VAL A 108 -10.85 -9.35 15.90
CA VAL A 108 -11.13 -9.11 14.49
C VAL A 108 -10.71 -7.70 14.05
N ILE A 109 -9.87 -7.63 13.03
CA ILE A 109 -9.57 -6.42 12.27
C ILE A 109 -10.69 -6.24 11.24
N VAL A 110 -11.40 -5.12 11.29
CA VAL A 110 -12.45 -4.80 10.32
C VAL A 110 -12.00 -3.66 9.40
N ALA A 111 -12.27 -3.80 8.10
CA ALA A 111 -12.00 -2.79 7.09
C ALA A 111 -13.14 -2.71 6.06
N SER A 112 -13.26 -1.55 5.44
CA SER A 112 -14.23 -1.30 4.36
C SER A 112 -13.63 -0.35 3.34
N THR A 113 -13.99 -0.49 2.07
CA THR A 113 -13.56 0.40 1.00
C THR A 113 -14.65 0.55 -0.06
N GLY A 114 -14.70 1.71 -0.71
CA GLY A 114 -15.67 2.03 -1.77
C GLY A 114 -16.32 3.37 -1.52
N VAL A 115 -17.64 3.44 -1.70
CA VAL A 115 -18.38 4.70 -1.65
C VAL A 115 -18.52 5.26 -0.26
N ILE A 116 -18.31 6.56 -0.14
CA ILE A 116 -18.52 7.36 1.08
C ILE A 116 -19.95 7.85 1.15
N GLY A 117 -20.53 7.91 2.36
CA GLY A 117 -21.86 8.51 2.60
C GLY A 117 -23.05 7.61 2.29
N GLN A 118 -22.82 6.37 1.90
CA GLN A 118 -23.89 5.37 1.72
C GLN A 118 -23.96 4.44 2.93
N ILE A 119 -25.19 4.14 3.36
CA ILE A 119 -25.44 3.21 4.45
C ILE A 119 -24.94 1.81 4.04
N LEU A 120 -24.06 1.21 4.86
CA LEU A 120 -23.55 -0.15 4.62
C LEU A 120 -24.70 -1.17 4.85
N PRO A 121 -25.08 -1.97 3.84
CA PRO A 121 -26.04 -3.04 4.04
C PRO A 121 -25.37 -4.22 4.76
N ILE A 122 -25.75 -4.49 6.01
CA ILE A 122 -25.10 -5.54 6.81
C ILE A 122 -25.62 -6.95 6.48
N ALA A 123 -26.87 -7.08 6.12
CA ALA A 123 -27.51 -8.38 5.86
C ALA A 123 -26.79 -9.22 4.78
N PRO A 124 -26.30 -8.65 3.65
CA PRO A 124 -25.50 -9.40 2.68
C PRO A 124 -24.24 -10.02 3.29
N ILE A 125 -23.55 -9.29 4.18
CA ILE A 125 -22.33 -9.77 4.86
C ILE A 125 -22.71 -10.91 5.81
N GLU A 126 -23.73 -10.71 6.63
CA GLU A 126 -24.22 -11.69 7.61
C GLU A 126 -24.63 -13.02 6.93
N ASN A 127 -25.35 -12.94 5.81
CA ASN A 127 -25.75 -14.12 5.06
C ASN A 127 -24.59 -14.87 4.38
N ALA A 128 -23.53 -14.14 4.00
CA ALA A 128 -22.42 -14.71 3.24
C ALA A 128 -21.25 -15.21 4.12
N ALA A 129 -21.09 -14.66 5.32
CA ALA A 129 -19.95 -14.96 6.16
C ALA A 129 -19.77 -16.44 6.53
N PRO A 130 -20.81 -17.23 6.86
CA PRO A 130 -20.63 -18.66 7.12
C PRO A 130 -20.09 -19.43 5.91
N ALA A 131 -20.56 -19.11 4.71
CA ALA A 131 -20.08 -19.71 3.48
C ALA A 131 -18.63 -19.31 3.19
N LEU A 132 -18.27 -18.04 3.42
CA LEU A 132 -16.89 -17.58 3.26
C LEU A 132 -15.96 -18.27 4.26
N ALA A 133 -16.33 -18.37 5.53
CA ALA A 133 -15.54 -19.06 6.55
C ALA A 133 -15.26 -20.52 6.18
N ALA A 134 -16.26 -21.22 5.61
CA ALA A 134 -16.10 -22.61 5.13
C ALA A 134 -15.20 -22.74 3.89
N LEU A 135 -15.00 -21.67 3.13
CA LEU A 135 -14.15 -21.63 1.92
C LEU A 135 -12.70 -21.21 2.19
N LEU A 136 -12.39 -20.73 3.41
CA LEU A 136 -11.03 -20.30 3.74
C LEU A 136 -10.04 -21.45 3.59
N ASN A 137 -8.94 -21.18 2.89
CA ASN A 137 -7.90 -22.17 2.65
C ASN A 137 -6.52 -21.53 2.45
N GLU A 138 -5.48 -22.36 2.43
CA GLU A 138 -4.07 -21.93 2.30
C GLU A 138 -3.72 -21.38 0.90
N ASN A 139 -4.58 -21.55 -0.09
CA ASN A 139 -4.43 -21.00 -1.44
C ASN A 139 -5.37 -19.81 -1.70
N GLY A 140 -6.06 -19.31 -0.67
CA GLY A 140 -7.11 -18.31 -0.81
C GLY A 140 -6.65 -16.85 -0.88
N SER A 141 -5.33 -16.58 -0.83
CA SER A 141 -4.78 -15.21 -0.83
C SER A 141 -5.25 -14.39 -2.03
N ASN A 142 -5.15 -14.94 -3.23
CA ASN A 142 -5.55 -14.25 -4.46
C ASN A 142 -7.04 -13.90 -4.49
N MET A 143 -7.89 -14.78 -3.97
CA MET A 143 -9.34 -14.53 -3.86
C MET A 143 -9.64 -13.40 -2.85
N ALA A 144 -8.93 -13.36 -1.73
CA ALA A 144 -9.02 -12.26 -0.77
C ALA A 144 -8.54 -10.93 -1.39
N ALA A 145 -7.41 -10.94 -2.11
CA ALA A 145 -6.90 -9.77 -2.83
C ALA A 145 -7.93 -9.22 -3.84
N LYS A 146 -8.58 -10.08 -4.62
CA LYS A 146 -9.66 -9.69 -5.56
C LYS A 146 -10.89 -9.12 -4.85
N ALA A 147 -11.24 -9.64 -3.69
CA ALA A 147 -12.45 -9.24 -2.98
C ALA A 147 -12.34 -7.84 -2.32
N ILE A 148 -11.11 -7.37 -2.06
CA ILE A 148 -10.88 -6.03 -1.51
C ILE A 148 -10.70 -4.94 -2.59
N MET A 149 -10.55 -5.29 -3.85
CA MET A 149 -10.37 -4.34 -4.97
C MET A 149 -11.60 -3.44 -5.15
N THR A 150 -11.36 -2.23 -5.68
CA THR A 150 -12.42 -1.31 -6.11
C THR A 150 -12.30 -0.96 -7.59
N THR A 151 -11.54 0.05 -7.92
CA THR A 151 -11.20 0.47 -9.29
C THR A 151 -9.91 -0.18 -9.79
N ASP A 152 -9.24 -0.91 -8.94
CA ASP A 152 -8.03 -1.68 -9.27
C ASP A 152 -8.24 -2.56 -10.50
N THR A 153 -7.23 -2.66 -11.37
CA THR A 153 -7.27 -3.49 -12.59
C THR A 153 -6.58 -4.83 -12.39
N ILE A 154 -5.66 -4.91 -11.43
CA ILE A 154 -4.93 -6.12 -11.05
C ILE A 154 -5.02 -6.36 -9.53
N GLU A 155 -5.05 -7.63 -9.16
CA GLU A 155 -4.84 -8.04 -7.76
C GLU A 155 -3.38 -7.84 -7.35
N LYS A 156 -3.17 -7.42 -6.11
CA LYS A 156 -1.85 -7.09 -5.57
C LYS A 156 -1.55 -7.98 -4.39
N GLU A 157 -0.64 -8.92 -4.59
CA GLU A 157 -0.11 -9.81 -3.55
C GLU A 157 1.40 -9.99 -3.70
N CYS A 158 2.07 -10.22 -2.59
CA CYS A 158 3.52 -10.40 -2.55
C CYS A 158 3.91 -11.17 -1.30
N ALA A 159 4.90 -12.02 -1.40
CA ALA A 159 5.49 -12.70 -0.24
C ALA A 159 7.00 -12.87 -0.37
N VAL A 160 7.65 -12.93 0.78
CA VAL A 160 9.09 -13.22 0.91
C VAL A 160 9.32 -14.25 1.99
N LYS A 161 10.48 -14.92 1.91
CA LYS A 161 11.02 -15.74 2.99
C LYS A 161 12.41 -15.27 3.38
N ILE A 162 12.69 -15.42 4.66
CA ILE A 162 13.99 -15.14 5.29
C ILE A 162 14.37 -16.26 6.23
N THR A 163 15.59 -16.25 6.72
CA THR A 163 16.06 -17.17 7.77
C THR A 163 16.42 -16.35 9.01
N LEU A 164 15.86 -16.73 10.16
CA LEU A 164 16.19 -16.18 11.47
C LEU A 164 16.75 -17.31 12.34
N GLY A 165 18.06 -17.28 12.64
CA GLY A 165 18.75 -18.43 13.22
C GLY A 165 18.73 -19.62 12.25
N ASP A 166 18.10 -20.71 12.65
CA ASP A 166 17.88 -21.92 11.85
C ASP A 166 16.44 -22.04 11.28
N LYS A 167 15.59 -21.04 11.53
CA LYS A 167 14.17 -21.09 11.17
C LYS A 167 13.88 -20.30 9.89
N GLU A 168 13.07 -20.88 9.01
CA GLU A 168 12.49 -20.18 7.87
C GLU A 168 11.26 -19.40 8.34
N VAL A 169 11.26 -18.10 8.10
CA VAL A 169 10.16 -17.17 8.40
C VAL A 169 9.63 -16.61 7.09
N ARG A 170 8.30 -16.50 6.98
CA ARG A 170 7.61 -15.98 5.80
C ARG A 170 6.82 -14.74 6.17
N ILE A 171 6.81 -13.78 5.25
CA ILE A 171 6.02 -12.55 5.34
C ILE A 171 5.29 -12.42 4.01
N GLY A 172 3.98 -12.27 4.06
CA GLY A 172 3.17 -12.07 2.87
C GLY A 172 2.10 -11.04 3.07
N GLY A 173 1.65 -10.42 1.98
CA GLY A 173 0.64 -9.38 2.06
C GLY A 173 -0.22 -9.29 0.80
N ILE A 174 -1.40 -8.71 0.97
CA ILE A 174 -2.28 -8.25 -0.10
C ILE A 174 -2.56 -6.77 0.07
N SER A 175 -2.75 -6.05 -1.03
CA SER A 175 -3.16 -4.65 -0.98
C SER A 175 -4.16 -4.30 -2.06
N LYS A 176 -4.89 -3.20 -1.85
CA LYS A 176 -5.75 -2.57 -2.85
C LYS A 176 -5.55 -1.05 -2.82
N GLY A 177 -5.67 -0.46 -3.97
CA GLY A 177 -5.65 0.99 -4.17
C GLY A 177 -5.29 1.31 -5.61
N SER A 178 -6.01 2.27 -6.19
CA SER A 178 -5.87 2.73 -7.57
C SER A 178 -6.20 4.22 -7.69
N GLY A 179 -7.23 4.72 -7.00
CA GLY A 179 -7.56 6.15 -6.85
C GLY A 179 -7.66 6.57 -5.40
N MET A 180 -7.66 7.89 -5.15
CA MET A 180 -7.57 8.52 -3.83
C MET A 180 -6.31 8.04 -3.10
N ILE A 181 -5.14 8.15 -3.77
CA ILE A 181 -3.86 7.63 -3.30
C ILE A 181 -2.85 8.76 -3.12
N HIS A 182 -2.73 9.27 -1.90
CA HIS A 182 -1.65 10.13 -1.42
C HIS A 182 -1.46 9.92 0.09
N PRO A 183 -0.78 8.86 0.51
CA PRO A 183 -0.67 8.54 1.91
C PRO A 183 0.15 9.57 2.69
N ASN A 184 -0.46 10.03 3.78
CA ASN A 184 0.23 10.60 4.93
C ASN A 184 -0.12 9.71 6.12
N MET A 185 0.57 8.57 6.25
CA MET A 185 0.25 7.40 7.09
C MET A 185 -0.93 6.57 6.55
N ALA A 186 -0.87 6.17 5.27
CA ALA A 186 -1.65 5.18 4.52
C ALA A 186 -2.85 5.73 3.71
N THR A 187 -2.85 5.47 2.36
CA THR A 187 -4.04 5.66 1.47
C THR A 187 -4.33 4.36 0.74
N MET A 188 -4.80 3.33 1.47
CA MET A 188 -5.01 2.00 0.88
C MET A 188 -5.54 1.03 1.93
N LEU A 189 -5.92 -0.16 1.52
CA LEU A 189 -6.01 -1.30 2.44
C LEU A 189 -4.85 -2.24 2.12
N CYS A 190 -4.08 -2.55 3.14
CA CYS A 190 -3.03 -3.56 3.08
C CYS A 190 -3.08 -4.44 4.32
N PHE A 191 -3.11 -5.74 4.11
CA PHE A 191 -3.04 -6.72 5.17
C PHE A 191 -1.80 -7.56 4.97
N VAL A 192 -0.99 -7.64 6.02
CA VAL A 192 0.26 -8.43 6.04
C VAL A 192 0.14 -9.52 7.09
N THR A 193 0.66 -10.68 6.78
CA THR A 193 0.75 -11.82 7.69
C THR A 193 2.17 -12.31 7.77
N THR A 194 2.56 -12.83 8.92
CA THR A 194 3.85 -13.50 9.11
C THR A 194 3.75 -14.60 10.15
N ASP A 195 4.51 -15.66 9.95
CA ASP A 195 4.67 -16.72 10.94
C ASP A 195 5.80 -16.44 11.94
N CYS A 196 6.41 -15.25 11.89
CA CYS A 196 7.45 -14.81 12.82
C CYS A 196 6.94 -14.70 14.26
N ALA A 197 7.72 -15.19 15.22
CA ALA A 197 7.57 -14.85 16.63
C ALA A 197 8.21 -13.49 16.89
N ILE A 198 7.40 -12.47 17.16
CA ILE A 198 7.82 -11.08 17.39
C ILE A 198 6.88 -10.41 18.38
N SER A 199 7.42 -9.67 19.33
CA SER A 199 6.63 -8.96 20.34
C SER A 199 5.85 -7.80 19.72
N VAL A 200 4.69 -7.47 20.31
CA VAL A 200 3.82 -6.38 19.86
C VAL A 200 4.56 -5.04 19.72
N PRO A 201 5.40 -4.60 20.68
CA PRO A 201 6.14 -3.34 20.52
C PRO A 201 7.09 -3.35 19.31
N MET A 202 7.79 -4.46 19.06
CA MET A 202 8.70 -4.58 17.92
C MET A 202 7.93 -4.67 16.60
N LEU A 203 6.79 -5.38 16.58
CA LEU A 203 5.93 -5.45 15.41
C LEU A 203 5.35 -4.07 15.04
N GLN A 204 4.88 -3.31 16.04
CA GLN A 204 4.38 -1.93 15.82
C GLN A 204 5.48 -1.00 15.33
N LYS A 205 6.70 -1.14 15.84
CA LYS A 205 7.86 -0.37 15.38
C LYS A 205 8.21 -0.72 13.94
N ALA A 206 8.24 -2.02 13.61
CA ALA A 206 8.58 -2.49 12.27
C ALA A 206 7.57 -2.03 11.22
N ILE A 207 6.25 -2.18 11.48
CA ILE A 207 5.23 -1.79 10.50
C ILE A 207 5.20 -0.28 10.26
N LYS A 208 5.45 0.52 11.31
CA LYS A 208 5.56 1.97 11.17
C LYS A 208 6.76 2.35 10.31
N ALA A 209 7.94 1.81 10.58
CA ALA A 209 9.16 2.08 9.82
C ALA A 209 9.01 1.66 8.34
N ALA A 210 8.43 0.49 8.09
CA ALA A 210 8.13 0.02 6.73
C ALA A 210 7.15 0.94 6.00
N ALA A 211 6.07 1.39 6.66
CA ALA A 211 5.09 2.30 6.08
C ALA A 211 5.71 3.65 5.68
N ASP A 212 6.57 4.20 6.53
CA ASP A 212 7.20 5.52 6.32
C ASP A 212 8.06 5.57 5.05
N THR A 213 8.71 4.44 4.71
CA THR A 213 9.63 4.36 3.55
C THR A 213 9.00 3.71 2.31
N THR A 214 7.73 3.29 2.38
CA THR A 214 7.04 2.60 1.28
C THR A 214 5.69 3.24 0.95
N PHE A 215 4.63 2.91 1.70
CA PHE A 215 3.28 3.42 1.43
C PHE A 215 3.18 4.94 1.57
N ASN A 216 3.90 5.57 2.50
CA ASN A 216 3.94 7.02 2.62
C ASN A 216 4.71 7.71 1.48
N MET A 217 5.35 6.94 0.62
CA MET A 217 6.13 7.42 -0.52
C MET A 217 5.40 7.29 -1.87
N ILE A 218 4.11 6.91 -1.88
CA ILE A 218 3.34 6.82 -3.13
C ILE A 218 2.39 8.01 -3.30
N SER A 219 2.02 8.30 -4.56
CA SER A 219 0.92 9.22 -4.90
C SER A 219 0.36 8.90 -6.28
N VAL A 220 -0.96 8.76 -6.39
CA VAL A 220 -1.68 8.70 -7.69
C VAL A 220 -2.28 10.05 -8.02
N ASP A 221 -3.03 10.67 -7.13
CA ASP A 221 -3.86 11.86 -7.39
C ASP A 221 -3.74 12.98 -6.35
N GLY A 222 -2.94 12.77 -5.31
CA GLY A 222 -2.76 13.77 -4.25
C GLY A 222 -3.83 13.76 -3.17
N ASP A 223 -4.85 12.89 -3.27
CA ASP A 223 -5.95 12.83 -2.31
C ASP A 223 -5.73 11.75 -1.26
N THR A 224 -5.85 12.12 0.04
CA THR A 224 -5.72 11.20 1.17
C THR A 224 -7.07 10.59 1.52
N SER A 225 -7.17 9.25 1.49
CA SER A 225 -8.40 8.52 1.78
C SER A 225 -8.80 8.58 3.25
N THR A 226 -10.07 8.26 3.48
CA THR A 226 -10.71 8.19 4.81
C THR A 226 -10.55 6.84 5.50
N ASN A 227 -10.15 5.78 4.76
CA ASN A 227 -10.25 4.38 5.22
C ASN A 227 -8.92 3.63 5.31
N ASP A 228 -7.82 4.31 5.07
CA ASP A 228 -6.51 3.69 4.96
C ASP A 228 -6.12 2.89 6.20
N THR A 229 -5.72 1.66 5.95
CA THR A 229 -5.32 0.71 6.97
C THR A 229 -4.20 -0.17 6.43
N LEU A 230 -3.04 -0.12 7.08
CA LEU A 230 -1.99 -1.14 6.97
C LEU A 230 -1.96 -1.90 8.29
N ALA A 231 -2.34 -3.18 8.27
CA ALA A 231 -2.35 -4.03 9.45
C ALA A 231 -1.51 -5.28 9.23
N ILE A 232 -0.85 -5.74 10.30
CA ILE A 232 -0.04 -6.96 10.29
C ILE A 232 -0.47 -7.88 11.44
N MET A 233 -0.50 -9.18 11.15
CA MET A 233 -0.69 -10.26 12.13
C MET A 233 0.50 -11.21 12.10
N ALA A 234 1.06 -11.52 13.27
CA ALA A 234 2.20 -12.40 13.48
C ALA A 234 1.82 -13.53 14.45
N ASN A 235 1.78 -14.79 13.97
CA ASN A 235 1.28 -15.91 14.76
C ASN A 235 2.37 -16.79 15.42
N GLY A 236 3.65 -16.56 15.10
CA GLY A 236 4.77 -17.27 15.73
C GLY A 236 5.00 -18.71 15.26
N GLU A 237 4.27 -19.19 14.25
CA GLU A 237 4.36 -20.59 13.79
C GLU A 237 5.66 -20.95 13.06
N ALA A 238 6.56 -19.98 12.83
CA ALA A 238 7.92 -20.24 12.38
C ALA A 238 8.82 -20.80 13.49
N GLU A 239 8.40 -20.64 14.77
CA GLU A 239 9.14 -21.10 15.96
C GLU A 239 10.57 -20.55 16.04
N ASN A 240 10.82 -19.35 15.52
CA ASN A 240 12.05 -18.61 15.76
C ASN A 240 12.08 -18.06 17.19
N GLU A 241 13.27 -17.75 17.69
CA GLU A 241 13.39 -16.99 18.95
C GLU A 241 12.62 -15.66 18.81
N GLU A 242 11.78 -15.36 19.81
CA GLU A 242 10.93 -14.17 19.76
C GLU A 242 11.77 -12.88 19.66
N ILE A 243 11.46 -12.05 18.69
CA ILE A 243 12.09 -10.75 18.51
C ILE A 243 11.51 -9.76 19.53
N THR A 244 12.26 -9.45 20.59
CA THR A 244 11.83 -8.55 21.68
C THR A 244 12.60 -7.23 21.74
N GLU A 245 13.65 -7.08 20.92
CA GLU A 245 14.51 -5.90 20.84
C GLU A 245 15.05 -5.67 19.42
N GLU A 246 15.70 -4.53 19.18
CA GLU A 246 16.29 -4.15 17.90
C GLU A 246 17.66 -4.81 17.65
N ASN A 247 17.67 -6.13 17.56
CA ASN A 247 18.87 -6.94 17.24
C ASN A 247 18.96 -7.23 15.72
N GLU A 248 19.89 -8.08 15.31
CA GLU A 248 20.06 -8.46 13.89
C GLU A 248 18.84 -9.21 13.32
N ALA A 249 18.13 -10.00 14.15
CA ALA A 249 16.89 -10.65 13.73
C ALA A 249 15.79 -9.61 13.42
N TYR A 250 15.66 -8.56 14.25
CA TYR A 250 14.76 -7.45 13.99
C TYR A 250 15.10 -6.71 12.68
N LYS A 251 16.37 -6.41 12.44
CA LYS A 251 16.81 -5.74 11.20
C LYS A 251 16.46 -6.58 9.97
N THR A 252 16.77 -7.87 10.00
CA THR A 252 16.44 -8.81 8.91
C THR A 252 14.95 -8.89 8.68
N PHE A 253 14.15 -8.94 9.75
CA PHE A 253 12.68 -8.91 9.67
C PHE A 253 12.17 -7.60 9.07
N LEU A 254 12.66 -6.45 9.53
CA LEU A 254 12.28 -5.14 9.03
C LEU A 254 12.61 -4.97 7.55
N GLU A 255 13.78 -5.39 7.11
CA GLU A 255 14.16 -5.38 5.69
C GLU A 255 13.20 -6.20 4.84
N ALA A 256 12.83 -7.40 5.30
CA ALA A 256 11.91 -8.28 4.60
C ALA A 256 10.49 -7.71 4.56
N LEU A 257 9.99 -7.18 5.68
CA LEU A 257 8.69 -6.50 5.74
C LEU A 257 8.67 -5.28 4.81
N THR A 258 9.74 -4.48 4.81
CA THR A 258 9.88 -3.31 3.93
C THR A 258 9.88 -3.73 2.46
N ALA A 259 10.51 -4.83 2.10
CA ALA A 259 10.52 -5.33 0.72
C ALA A 259 9.11 -5.74 0.24
N VAL A 260 8.31 -6.42 1.10
CA VAL A 260 6.90 -6.73 0.79
C VAL A 260 6.09 -5.46 0.63
N CYS A 261 6.17 -4.53 1.61
CA CYS A 261 5.45 -3.26 1.57
C CYS A 261 5.84 -2.41 0.34
N ARG A 262 7.14 -2.37 0.00
CA ARG A 262 7.64 -1.66 -1.19
C ARG A 262 7.07 -2.24 -2.49
N LYS A 263 7.09 -3.57 -2.63
CA LYS A 263 6.54 -4.23 -3.82
C LYS A 263 5.05 -3.93 -3.97
N LEU A 264 4.27 -4.07 -2.90
CA LEU A 264 2.84 -3.77 -2.90
C LEU A 264 2.55 -2.29 -3.20
N SER A 265 3.32 -1.36 -2.64
CA SER A 265 3.16 0.08 -2.90
C SER A 265 3.48 0.45 -4.35
N MET A 266 4.52 -0.15 -4.95
CA MET A 266 4.84 0.03 -6.37
C MET A 266 3.73 -0.53 -7.28
N MET A 267 3.17 -1.71 -6.95
CA MET A 267 2.04 -2.27 -7.70
C MET A 267 0.81 -1.35 -7.63
N MET A 268 0.55 -0.71 -6.48
CA MET A 268 -0.54 0.25 -6.34
C MET A 268 -0.30 1.52 -7.15
N ALA A 269 0.90 2.08 -7.10
CA ALA A 269 1.26 3.27 -7.87
C ALA A 269 1.16 3.01 -9.39
N GLY A 270 1.64 1.86 -9.86
CA GLY A 270 1.59 1.48 -11.27
C GLY A 270 0.19 1.11 -11.79
N ASP A 271 -0.74 0.75 -10.89
CA ASP A 271 -2.15 0.46 -11.20
C ASP A 271 -3.06 1.65 -10.83
N GLY A 272 -2.53 2.88 -10.88
CA GLY A 272 -3.33 4.09 -10.69
C GLY A 272 -4.46 4.18 -11.72
N GLU A 273 -5.61 4.79 -11.33
CA GLU A 273 -6.77 4.92 -12.22
C GLU A 273 -6.41 5.53 -13.58
N GLY A 274 -6.53 4.72 -14.64
CA GLY A 274 -6.20 5.11 -16.00
C GLY A 274 -4.70 5.25 -16.30
N ALA A 275 -3.82 4.87 -15.38
CA ALA A 275 -2.38 4.96 -15.56
C ALA A 275 -1.85 4.03 -16.66
N THR A 276 -0.82 4.48 -17.37
CA THR A 276 -0.11 3.69 -18.38
C THR A 276 1.34 3.42 -17.99
N LYS A 277 1.89 4.16 -17.03
CA LYS A 277 3.29 4.08 -16.62
C LYS A 277 3.45 4.17 -15.11
N LEU A 278 4.33 3.33 -14.54
CA LEU A 278 4.86 3.49 -13.19
C LEU A 278 5.99 4.53 -13.23
N LEU A 279 5.91 5.53 -12.38
CA LEU A 279 6.95 6.54 -12.20
C LEU A 279 7.64 6.34 -10.86
N ILE A 280 8.95 6.33 -10.87
CA ILE A 280 9.80 6.25 -9.68
C ILE A 280 10.64 7.52 -9.65
N CYS A 281 10.50 8.37 -8.64
CA CYS A 281 11.47 9.44 -8.41
C CYS A 281 12.49 8.97 -7.39
N LYS A 282 13.73 8.76 -7.82
CA LYS A 282 14.85 8.49 -6.95
C LYS A 282 15.64 9.77 -6.73
N THR A 283 15.60 10.29 -5.50
CA THR A 283 16.39 11.44 -5.06
C THR A 283 17.59 10.95 -4.26
N THR A 284 18.79 11.34 -4.68
CA THR A 284 20.07 11.00 -4.08
C THR A 284 20.86 12.28 -3.75
N GLY A 285 21.96 12.15 -2.99
CA GLY A 285 22.83 13.28 -2.68
C GLY A 285 22.21 14.36 -1.77
N ALA A 286 21.17 14.02 -0.99
CA ALA A 286 20.54 14.94 -0.07
C ALA A 286 21.31 15.06 1.25
N LYS A 287 21.18 16.21 1.94
CA LYS A 287 21.78 16.43 3.26
C LYS A 287 21.23 15.49 4.35
N ASP A 288 19.97 15.10 4.22
CA ASP A 288 19.25 14.18 5.11
C ASP A 288 18.07 13.52 4.38
N TRP A 289 17.53 12.46 5.00
CA TRP A 289 16.42 11.68 4.44
C TRP A 289 15.13 12.50 4.26
N GLU A 290 14.80 13.41 5.18
CA GLU A 290 13.59 14.24 5.06
C GLU A 290 13.67 15.18 3.86
N THR A 291 14.84 15.70 3.55
CA THR A 291 15.09 16.50 2.33
C THR A 291 14.90 15.65 1.08
N ALA A 292 15.51 14.46 1.02
CA ALA A 292 15.36 13.53 -0.12
C ALA A 292 13.91 13.14 -0.33
N LYS A 293 13.20 12.75 0.73
CA LYS A 293 11.79 12.41 0.75
C LYS A 293 10.91 13.55 0.23
N THR A 294 11.12 14.77 0.74
CA THR A 294 10.34 15.95 0.38
C THR A 294 10.47 16.25 -1.11
N VAL A 295 11.68 16.18 -1.64
CA VAL A 295 11.96 16.37 -3.07
C VAL A 295 11.31 15.27 -3.90
N ALA A 296 11.55 14.00 -3.58
CA ALA A 296 11.01 12.87 -4.32
C ALA A 296 9.47 12.90 -4.36
N LYS A 297 8.82 13.18 -3.23
CA LYS A 297 7.35 13.32 -3.13
C LYS A 297 6.84 14.49 -3.96
N SER A 298 7.50 15.65 -3.92
CA SER A 298 7.09 16.82 -4.71
C SER A 298 7.12 16.54 -6.20
N VAL A 299 8.17 15.87 -6.68
CA VAL A 299 8.31 15.48 -8.10
C VAL A 299 7.19 14.54 -8.52
N ILE A 300 6.94 13.46 -7.78
CA ILE A 300 5.89 12.46 -8.10
C ILE A 300 4.47 13.04 -8.01
N CYS A 301 4.25 14.05 -7.17
CA CYS A 301 2.94 14.70 -7.03
C CYS A 301 2.64 15.77 -8.10
N SER A 302 3.62 16.17 -8.91
CA SER A 302 3.43 17.21 -9.91
C SER A 302 2.52 16.76 -11.07
N SER A 303 1.29 17.28 -11.12
CA SER A 303 0.35 16.98 -12.22
C SER A 303 0.92 17.35 -13.59
N LEU A 304 1.69 18.45 -13.69
CA LEU A 304 2.34 18.85 -14.95
C LEU A 304 3.40 17.84 -15.38
N LEU A 305 4.20 17.32 -14.44
CA LEU A 305 5.19 16.30 -14.77
C LEU A 305 4.51 14.98 -15.14
N LYS A 306 3.50 14.55 -14.40
CA LYS A 306 2.75 13.32 -14.69
C LYS A 306 2.12 13.38 -16.09
N ALA A 307 1.60 14.54 -16.52
CA ALA A 307 1.09 14.75 -17.87
C ALA A 307 2.21 14.74 -18.93
N ALA A 308 3.40 15.24 -18.62
CA ALA A 308 4.56 15.15 -19.51
C ALA A 308 4.99 13.69 -19.71
N MET A 309 5.01 12.89 -18.63
CA MET A 309 5.34 11.45 -18.70
C MET A 309 4.34 10.67 -19.56
N PHE A 310 3.05 11.00 -19.49
CA PHE A 310 2.03 10.45 -20.38
C PHE A 310 2.29 10.82 -21.86
N GLY A 311 2.70 12.07 -22.10
CA GLY A 311 3.04 12.57 -23.44
C GLY A 311 4.44 12.20 -23.92
N GLU A 312 5.21 11.42 -23.16
CA GLU A 312 6.60 11.02 -23.47
C GLU A 312 7.53 12.24 -23.69
N ASP A 313 7.26 13.33 -22.96
CA ASP A 313 8.03 14.58 -22.99
C ASP A 313 9.07 14.58 -21.85
N ALA A 314 10.36 14.62 -22.21
CA ALA A 314 11.48 14.67 -21.26
C ALA A 314 11.61 16.04 -20.58
N ASN A 315 10.52 16.50 -19.99
CA ASN A 315 10.35 17.84 -19.46
C ASN A 315 11.06 18.04 -18.11
N TRP A 316 12.39 18.14 -18.15
CA TRP A 316 13.22 18.41 -16.99
C TRP A 316 12.86 19.73 -16.28
N GLY A 317 12.35 20.73 -17.02
CA GLY A 317 11.90 22.00 -16.45
C GLY A 317 10.75 21.81 -15.45
N ARG A 318 9.82 20.87 -15.70
CA ARG A 318 8.75 20.51 -14.76
C ARG A 318 9.28 19.77 -13.54
N VAL A 319 10.34 18.98 -13.69
CA VAL A 319 11.03 18.35 -12.56
C VAL A 319 11.65 19.43 -11.65
N LEU A 320 12.46 20.34 -12.22
CA LEU A 320 13.07 21.44 -11.45
C LEU A 320 12.02 22.34 -10.81
N CYS A 321 10.92 22.63 -11.52
CA CYS A 321 9.81 23.39 -10.95
C CYS A 321 9.22 22.69 -9.72
N ALA A 322 8.99 21.36 -9.79
CA ALA A 322 8.49 20.57 -8.66
C ALA A 322 9.47 20.55 -7.48
N ILE A 323 10.75 20.47 -7.75
CA ILE A 323 11.82 20.58 -6.74
C ILE A 323 11.81 21.99 -6.11
N GLY A 324 11.68 23.05 -6.91
CA GLY A 324 11.76 24.44 -6.46
C GLY A 324 10.64 24.85 -5.50
N TYR A 325 9.43 24.28 -5.63
CA TYR A 325 8.33 24.56 -4.69
C TYR A 325 8.17 23.48 -3.60
N ALA A 326 9.06 22.50 -3.53
CA ALA A 326 8.96 21.40 -2.55
C ALA A 326 9.02 21.87 -1.09
N GLY A 327 9.56 23.06 -0.83
CA GLY A 327 9.79 23.57 0.52
C GLY A 327 11.02 22.95 1.20
N ALA A 328 11.85 22.23 0.46
CA ALA A 328 13.11 21.67 0.93
C ALA A 328 14.22 22.73 0.85
N ASP A 329 15.14 22.72 1.82
CA ASP A 329 16.33 23.58 1.80
C ASP A 329 17.41 22.92 0.94
N ILE A 330 17.46 23.32 -0.33
CA ILE A 330 18.37 22.80 -1.36
C ILE A 330 18.99 23.93 -2.19
N ASP A 331 20.16 23.64 -2.79
CA ASP A 331 20.77 24.52 -3.80
C ASP A 331 20.40 24.02 -5.20
N ILE A 332 19.46 24.69 -5.85
CA ILE A 332 18.98 24.30 -7.19
C ILE A 332 20.09 24.28 -8.24
N ASN A 333 21.17 25.08 -8.05
CA ASN A 333 22.29 25.15 -8.99
C ASN A 333 23.24 23.93 -8.91
N LYS A 334 22.93 22.99 -8.03
CA LYS A 334 23.67 21.70 -7.91
C LYS A 334 22.85 20.51 -8.37
N VAL A 335 21.57 20.72 -8.76
CA VAL A 335 20.65 19.63 -9.08
C VAL A 335 20.93 19.08 -10.47
N ASP A 336 21.13 17.76 -10.57
CA ASP A 336 21.15 17.03 -11.83
C ASP A 336 19.88 16.20 -11.99
N VAL A 337 19.38 16.09 -13.23
CA VAL A 337 18.18 15.31 -13.55
C VAL A 337 18.44 14.42 -14.76
N SER A 338 18.03 13.14 -14.64
CA SER A 338 18.07 12.16 -15.71
C SER A 338 16.78 11.35 -15.73
N PHE A 339 16.39 10.84 -16.89
CA PHE A 339 15.33 9.83 -17.03
C PHE A 339 15.94 8.48 -17.39
N LYS A 340 15.47 7.42 -16.73
CA LYS A 340 15.96 6.06 -16.91
C LYS A 340 14.82 5.06 -17.04
N SER A 341 15.01 4.06 -17.89
CA SER A 341 14.10 2.92 -18.03
C SER A 341 14.88 1.65 -18.40
N ALA A 342 14.19 0.57 -18.75
CA ALA A 342 14.81 -0.64 -19.28
C ALA A 342 15.55 -0.39 -20.61
N TYR A 343 15.11 0.60 -21.40
CA TYR A 343 15.77 0.97 -22.64
C TYR A 343 17.14 1.61 -22.42
N GLY A 344 17.30 2.48 -21.41
CA GLY A 344 18.53 3.22 -21.16
C GLY A 344 18.34 4.40 -20.21
N GLN A 345 19.26 5.36 -20.31
CA GLN A 345 19.24 6.60 -19.54
C GLN A 345 19.54 7.79 -20.44
N VAL A 346 18.88 8.91 -20.18
CA VAL A 346 19.16 10.21 -20.80
C VAL A 346 19.32 11.26 -19.72
N ASP A 347 20.45 11.97 -19.75
CA ASP A 347 20.70 13.12 -18.88
C ASP A 347 20.14 14.37 -19.54
N VAL A 348 19.39 15.17 -18.79
CA VAL A 348 18.62 16.30 -19.35
C VAL A 348 18.92 17.63 -18.66
N CYS A 349 19.48 17.57 -17.43
CA CYS A 349 19.83 18.75 -16.64
C CYS A 349 21.09 18.46 -15.81
N VAL A 350 22.01 19.40 -15.76
CA VAL A 350 23.24 19.35 -14.94
C VAL A 350 23.44 20.70 -14.28
N ASN A 351 23.72 20.70 -12.97
CA ASN A 351 23.91 21.92 -12.16
C ASN A 351 22.75 22.92 -12.31
N GLY A 352 21.50 22.43 -12.28
CA GLY A 352 20.30 23.23 -12.37
C GLY A 352 19.99 23.83 -13.75
N ALA A 353 20.78 23.47 -14.77
CA ALA A 353 20.60 23.98 -16.13
C ALA A 353 20.41 22.84 -17.15
N GLY A 354 19.52 23.05 -18.12
CA GLY A 354 19.31 22.10 -19.22
C GLY A 354 20.56 21.91 -20.06
N ILE A 355 20.79 20.69 -20.49
CA ILE A 355 21.89 20.33 -21.40
C ILE A 355 21.32 19.86 -22.73
N ASN A 356 22.16 19.80 -23.75
CA ASN A 356 21.76 19.21 -25.05
C ASN A 356 21.64 17.68 -24.90
N PHE A 357 20.51 17.13 -25.29
CA PHE A 357 20.24 15.70 -25.33
C PHE A 357 19.48 15.32 -26.61
N SER A 358 19.41 14.04 -26.91
CA SER A 358 18.65 13.55 -28.06
C SER A 358 17.19 13.34 -27.66
N GLU A 359 16.27 14.09 -28.27
CA GLU A 359 14.83 13.91 -28.11
C GLU A 359 14.38 12.50 -28.55
N GLU A 360 15.00 11.95 -29.61
CA GLU A 360 14.70 10.61 -30.10
C GLU A 360 15.06 9.53 -29.06
N GLU A 361 16.24 9.64 -28.44
CA GLU A 361 16.64 8.71 -27.36
C GLU A 361 15.78 8.91 -26.09
N ALA A 362 15.47 10.15 -25.76
CA ALA A 362 14.59 10.47 -24.63
C ALA A 362 13.18 9.85 -24.82
N ALA A 363 12.60 9.95 -26.02
CA ALA A 363 11.31 9.33 -26.33
C ALA A 363 11.35 7.81 -26.18
N LYS A 364 12.44 7.13 -26.57
CA LYS A 364 12.59 5.68 -26.37
C LYS A 364 12.67 5.30 -24.90
N VAL A 365 13.39 6.09 -24.09
CA VAL A 365 13.46 5.90 -22.64
C VAL A 365 12.07 6.07 -22.02
N LEU A 366 11.34 7.10 -22.41
CA LEU A 366 10.02 7.44 -21.86
C LEU A 366 8.87 6.58 -22.41
N HIS A 367 9.09 5.82 -23.46
CA HIS A 367 8.09 4.89 -24.03
C HIS A 367 7.86 3.66 -23.12
N GLU A 368 8.81 3.33 -22.26
CA GLU A 368 8.73 2.19 -21.36
C GLU A 368 7.64 2.36 -20.28
N LYS A 369 7.16 1.24 -19.75
CA LYS A 369 6.10 1.22 -18.73
C LYS A 369 6.59 1.62 -17.32
N GLU A 370 7.88 1.50 -17.06
CA GLU A 370 8.51 1.89 -15.82
C GLU A 370 9.60 2.92 -16.09
N ILE A 371 9.43 4.10 -15.53
CA ILE A 371 10.34 5.24 -15.72
C ILE A 371 10.85 5.68 -14.37
N THR A 372 12.18 5.74 -14.23
CA THR A 372 12.83 6.33 -13.08
C THR A 372 13.29 7.74 -13.41
N ILE A 373 12.84 8.70 -12.61
CA ILE A 373 13.31 10.08 -12.61
C ILE A 373 14.41 10.15 -11.56
N LEU A 374 15.67 10.28 -12.02
CA LEU A 374 16.83 10.40 -11.17
C LEU A 374 17.05 11.88 -10.85
N VAL A 375 17.10 12.22 -9.57
CA VAL A 375 17.38 13.56 -9.06
C VAL A 375 18.58 13.45 -8.13
N GLU A 376 19.71 14.03 -8.53
CA GLU A 376 20.91 14.12 -7.70
C GLU A 376 21.01 15.54 -7.15
N LEU A 377 21.08 15.70 -5.82
CA LEU A 377 21.11 17.00 -5.15
C LEU A 377 22.54 17.50 -4.87
N ASN A 378 23.56 16.65 -5.00
CA ASN A 378 24.96 16.97 -4.80
C ASN A 378 25.26 17.73 -3.48
N SER A 379 24.58 17.35 -2.38
CA SER A 379 24.61 18.06 -1.10
C SER A 379 24.78 17.16 0.13
N GLY A 380 24.97 15.85 -0.07
CA GLY A 380 25.14 14.84 0.98
C GLY A 380 25.05 13.43 0.44
N ASP A 381 24.71 12.47 1.32
CA ASP A 381 24.69 11.04 0.99
C ASP A 381 23.29 10.38 1.20
N ALA A 382 22.31 11.16 1.67
CA ALA A 382 20.98 10.61 1.93
C ALA A 382 20.17 10.44 0.64
N GLU A 383 19.34 9.40 0.63
CA GLU A 383 18.49 9.10 -0.51
C GLU A 383 17.06 8.73 -0.10
N ALA A 384 16.11 8.91 -1.01
CA ALA A 384 14.73 8.44 -0.89
C ALA A 384 14.12 8.18 -2.27
N ASP A 385 13.20 7.18 -2.32
CA ASP A 385 12.40 6.88 -3.50
C ASP A 385 10.94 7.24 -3.25
N ALA A 386 10.28 7.82 -4.25
CA ALA A 386 8.83 7.98 -4.27
C ALA A 386 8.22 7.36 -5.54
N PHE A 387 6.99 6.85 -5.43
CA PHE A 387 6.33 6.11 -6.50
C PHE A 387 5.03 6.80 -6.90
N GLY A 388 4.74 6.82 -8.18
CA GLY A 388 3.52 7.39 -8.73
C GLY A 388 3.22 6.80 -10.11
N CYS A 389 2.32 7.45 -10.83
CA CYS A 389 1.98 7.11 -12.21
C CYS A 389 1.87 8.36 -13.06
N ASP A 390 1.80 8.19 -14.37
CA ASP A 390 1.43 9.25 -15.28
C ASP A 390 -0.01 9.75 -15.06
N LEU A 391 -0.36 10.88 -15.65
CA LEU A 391 -1.72 11.44 -15.61
C LEU A 391 -2.32 11.44 -17.01
N THR A 392 -3.35 10.62 -17.19
CA THR A 392 -3.97 10.35 -18.49
C THR A 392 -5.38 10.94 -18.62
N TYR A 393 -5.93 10.95 -19.81
CA TYR A 393 -7.35 11.30 -20.04
C TYR A 393 -8.31 10.34 -19.34
N ASP A 394 -7.92 9.06 -19.20
CA ASP A 394 -8.78 8.04 -18.59
C ASP A 394 -8.96 8.28 -17.07
N TYR A 395 -7.98 8.90 -16.38
CA TYR A 395 -8.16 9.32 -15.00
C TYR A 395 -9.38 10.25 -14.85
N VAL A 396 -9.47 11.28 -15.69
CA VAL A 396 -10.60 12.23 -15.66
C VAL A 396 -11.91 11.53 -16.00
N LYS A 397 -11.91 10.64 -17.01
CA LYS A 397 -13.09 9.89 -17.43
C LYS A 397 -13.59 8.96 -16.33
N ILE A 398 -12.72 8.17 -15.71
CA ILE A 398 -13.06 7.24 -14.62
C ILE A 398 -13.68 8.02 -13.45
N ASN A 399 -13.05 9.11 -13.02
CA ASN A 399 -13.50 9.87 -11.85
C ASN A 399 -14.72 10.75 -12.14
N GLY A 400 -14.88 11.22 -13.38
CA GLY A 400 -16.09 11.92 -13.85
C GLY A 400 -17.33 11.04 -13.87
N ASP A 401 -17.15 9.75 -14.14
CA ASP A 401 -18.22 8.75 -14.21
C ASP A 401 -18.41 7.97 -12.89
N TYR A 402 -17.49 8.13 -11.92
CA TYR A 402 -17.57 7.45 -10.63
C TYR A 402 -18.73 8.00 -9.79
N ARG A 403 -19.91 7.53 -10.16
CA ARG A 403 -21.16 7.73 -9.42
C ARG A 403 -21.61 6.37 -8.91
N THR A 404 -21.74 6.31 -7.73
CA THR A 404 -22.10 5.04 -7.09
C THR A 404 -23.53 5.06 -6.67
#